data_bba60096a8d566b8fa012b9bf5bccf76
#
_entry.id   bba60096a8d566b8fa012b9bf5bccf76
#
_cell.length_a   1.000
_cell.length_b   1.000
_cell.length_c   1.000
_cell.angle_alpha   90.00
_cell.angle_beta   90.00
_cell.angle_gamma   90.00
#
_symmetry.space_group_name_H-M   'P 1'
#
loop_
_entity.id
_entity.type
_entity.pdbx_description
1 polymer ?
#
loop_
_entity_poly.entity_id
_entity_poly.type
_entity_poly.pdbx_seq_one_letter_code
_entity_poly.pdbx_strand_id
1 'polypeptide(L)'
;VCNGSNVTAINFGTANTGGTTTYSWTNDNTTIGLGASGSGNIAVFAAVNTGTSPVTATITVTPTFTNLGVSCTGPSKTFTITVNPTPTVNAVSDQLLCNGDATTAVTFGGAVAGTTYLWTNNTPSIGLLASGTGDIASFTAVNTGTVPVSATITVTPRFTNGSVGCNGTPTTFTITVNPTAQVNTVSNQVVCNGSNVTAINFGTVNTGGTTTYSWTNNNTTIGLGASGAGNIAVFAAVNTGTSPVTATITVTPTFTNGGVPCTGPAKTFTITVNPTAEVNAVSNQVICNGTNTTAIAFGTGNTGGTTTYSWVNNTPSIGLGASGTGNIAAFTAINTGTSPVTATITVTPTFTNGGVPCTGPTTSFTITVNPSAQVNAVSNQVVCNGGNTTAVTFSSTATGGTVVYNWTNNTPSIGLLASGTGDIAGFTAVNTGTSPVTATITVTAQYANGSIACNGTPRTFTITVNPTAQVNTVSNQVVCNGANTTAVTFATGNTGGTTTYSWINNTPSIGLGASGTGNIAAFTAINTGTSPVTATITVTPTFTN
;
A
#
# COMPACT_ATOMS: atom_id res chain seq x y z
N VAL A 1 50.56 57.06 -45.27
CA VAL A 1 49.10 57.21 -45.17
C VAL A 1 48.46 55.88 -45.56
N CYS A 2 47.20 55.71 -45.26
CA CYS A 2 46.44 54.52 -45.64
C CYS A 2 45.72 54.72 -46.99
N ASN A 3 45.54 53.65 -47.73
CA ASN A 3 44.69 53.61 -48.91
C ASN A 3 43.30 54.19 -48.58
N GLY A 4 42.79 55.06 -49.46
CA GLY A 4 41.53 55.77 -49.30
C GLY A 4 41.56 56.97 -48.34
N SER A 5 42.65 57.21 -47.60
CA SER A 5 42.80 58.38 -46.76
C SER A 5 43.24 59.60 -47.55
N ASN A 6 42.88 60.80 -47.14
CA ASN A 6 43.37 62.00 -47.77
C ASN A 6 44.82 62.32 -47.29
N VAL A 7 45.72 62.49 -48.29
CA VAL A 7 47.03 63.14 -48.04
C VAL A 7 46.76 64.61 -47.84
N THR A 8 47.23 65.18 -46.71
CA THR A 8 47.06 66.63 -46.43
C THR A 8 47.81 67.48 -47.46
N ALA A 9 47.36 68.66 -47.74
CA ALA A 9 48.05 69.60 -48.68
C ALA A 9 49.51 69.76 -48.24
N ILE A 10 50.41 69.69 -49.23
CA ILE A 10 51.85 69.87 -49.02
C ILE A 10 52.23 71.22 -49.55
N ASN A 11 52.53 72.13 -48.67
CA ASN A 11 52.87 73.53 -49.00
C ASN A 11 54.38 73.67 -49.07
N PHE A 12 54.87 74.13 -50.21
CA PHE A 12 56.25 74.41 -50.40
C PHE A 12 56.56 75.87 -50.01
N GLY A 13 57.65 76.09 -49.34
CA GLY A 13 58.06 77.40 -48.85
C GLY A 13 59.52 77.69 -49.23
N THR A 14 59.82 78.95 -49.33
CA THR A 14 61.16 79.50 -49.61
C THR A 14 61.59 80.51 -48.61
N ALA A 15 62.91 80.69 -48.39
CA ALA A 15 63.49 81.80 -47.65
C ALA A 15 63.88 82.94 -48.60
N ASN A 16 63.75 82.81 -49.94
CA ASN A 16 64.09 83.84 -50.90
C ASN A 16 63.13 84.99 -50.82
N THR A 17 63.65 86.23 -50.82
CA THR A 17 62.92 87.50 -50.75
C THR A 17 63.27 88.36 -51.98
N GLY A 18 62.44 89.30 -52.30
CA GLY A 18 62.65 90.27 -53.39
C GLY A 18 62.20 89.79 -54.77
N GLY A 19 61.53 88.69 -54.89
CA GLY A 19 60.94 88.14 -56.08
C GLY A 19 59.89 87.08 -55.76
N THR A 20 59.45 86.31 -56.73
CA THR A 20 58.43 85.20 -56.61
C THR A 20 59.10 83.88 -56.84
N THR A 21 58.88 82.92 -55.86
CA THR A 21 59.30 81.54 -56.05
C THR A 21 58.08 80.68 -56.47
N THR A 22 58.21 80.03 -57.59
CA THR A 22 57.24 78.98 -58.02
C THR A 22 57.87 77.61 -57.88
N TYR A 23 57.05 76.63 -57.74
CA TYR A 23 57.45 75.22 -57.61
C TYR A 23 56.88 74.40 -58.70
N SER A 24 57.64 73.56 -59.33
CA SER A 24 57.18 72.39 -60.14
C SER A 24 57.55 71.12 -59.43
N TRP A 25 56.70 70.15 -59.54
CA TRP A 25 56.98 68.83 -58.96
C TRP A 25 56.67 67.71 -59.96
N THR A 26 57.37 66.60 -59.79
CA THR A 26 57.16 65.36 -60.47
C THR A 26 56.96 64.23 -59.51
N ASN A 27 56.15 63.29 -59.87
CA ASN A 27 55.87 62.08 -59.11
C ASN A 27 56.31 60.88 -59.96
N ASP A 28 57.20 60.01 -59.39
CA ASP A 28 57.70 58.83 -60.11
C ASP A 28 56.71 57.65 -60.13
N ASN A 29 55.66 57.73 -59.26
CA ASN A 29 54.71 56.66 -59.13
C ASN A 29 53.25 57.20 -59.00
N THR A 30 52.54 57.30 -60.08
CA THR A 30 51.18 57.83 -60.12
C THR A 30 50.13 56.90 -59.55
N THR A 31 50.45 55.67 -59.22
CA THR A 31 49.55 54.67 -58.64
C THR A 31 49.12 55.03 -57.24
N ILE A 32 49.84 56.01 -56.59
CA ILE A 32 49.46 56.53 -55.27
C ILE A 32 48.27 57.45 -55.24
N GLY A 33 47.65 57.77 -56.43
CA GLY A 33 46.54 58.71 -56.59
C GLY A 33 46.92 60.16 -56.79
N LEU A 34 48.24 60.49 -56.88
CA LEU A 34 48.77 61.79 -57.25
C LEU A 34 49.22 61.82 -58.68
N GLY A 35 48.84 62.85 -59.47
CA GLY A 35 49.25 63.00 -60.90
C GLY A 35 50.79 62.95 -61.05
N ALA A 36 51.27 62.67 -62.32
CA ALA A 36 52.68 62.56 -62.66
C ALA A 36 53.48 63.82 -62.41
N SER A 37 52.87 65.02 -62.49
CA SER A 37 53.51 66.32 -62.24
C SER A 37 52.52 67.40 -61.97
N GLY A 38 52.95 68.52 -61.43
CA GLY A 38 52.15 69.66 -61.15
C GLY A 38 52.98 70.92 -60.82
N SER A 39 52.27 72.06 -60.68
CA SER A 39 52.87 73.33 -60.29
C SER A 39 52.24 73.85 -59.01
N GLY A 40 53.06 74.63 -58.16
CA GLY A 40 52.64 75.09 -56.87
C GLY A 40 52.58 73.99 -55.84
N ASN A 41 51.81 74.23 -54.77
CA ASN A 41 51.60 73.26 -53.70
C ASN A 41 50.87 72.01 -54.22
N ILE A 42 51.09 70.88 -53.53
CA ILE A 42 50.29 69.67 -53.79
C ILE A 42 49.00 69.84 -52.99
N ALA A 43 47.90 69.89 -53.68
CA ALA A 43 46.56 69.88 -53.05
C ALA A 43 46.27 68.57 -52.34
N VAL A 44 45.25 68.58 -51.45
CA VAL A 44 44.73 67.35 -50.85
C VAL A 44 44.30 66.38 -51.96
N PHE A 45 44.75 65.12 -51.84
CA PHE A 45 44.32 64.06 -52.76
C PHE A 45 44.03 62.78 -51.98
N ALA A 46 43.17 61.92 -52.53
CA ALA A 46 42.91 60.62 -51.96
C ALA A 46 44.07 59.66 -52.30
N ALA A 47 44.69 59.10 -51.27
CA ALA A 47 45.74 58.10 -51.45
C ALA A 47 45.17 56.80 -52.00
N VAL A 48 45.79 56.24 -53.01
CA VAL A 48 45.36 55.00 -53.67
C VAL A 48 46.46 53.94 -53.57
N ASN A 49 46.09 52.75 -53.07
CA ASN A 49 46.89 51.56 -53.13
C ASN A 49 45.97 50.32 -53.24
N THR A 50 45.73 49.81 -54.41
CA THR A 50 44.90 48.64 -54.70
C THR A 50 45.66 47.31 -54.58
N GLY A 51 46.97 47.39 -54.26
CA GLY A 51 47.83 46.21 -54.10
C GLY A 51 47.80 45.68 -52.67
N THR A 52 48.67 44.70 -52.41
CA THR A 52 48.83 44.02 -51.13
C THR A 52 50.11 44.40 -50.36
N SER A 53 50.91 45.29 -50.92
CA SER A 53 52.17 45.79 -50.31
C SER A 53 52.16 47.33 -50.33
N PRO A 54 52.93 48.00 -49.40
CA PRO A 54 53.05 49.45 -49.42
C PRO A 54 53.60 49.92 -50.77
N VAL A 55 52.99 50.97 -51.32
CA VAL A 55 53.45 51.63 -52.54
C VAL A 55 54.03 52.99 -52.15
N THR A 56 55.27 53.23 -52.56
CA THR A 56 56.00 54.46 -52.30
C THR A 56 56.19 55.24 -53.61
N ALA A 57 55.90 56.51 -53.56
CA ALA A 57 56.21 57.47 -54.63
C ALA A 57 57.27 58.46 -54.13
N THR A 58 58.23 58.78 -54.96
CA THR A 58 59.21 59.84 -54.73
C THR A 58 58.75 61.10 -55.46
N ILE A 59 58.49 62.13 -54.70
CA ILE A 59 58.11 63.45 -55.23
C ILE A 59 59.40 64.29 -55.33
N THR A 60 59.70 64.76 -56.50
CA THR A 60 60.81 65.66 -56.77
C THR A 60 60.27 67.05 -57.03
N VAL A 61 60.67 67.99 -56.18
CA VAL A 61 60.19 69.40 -56.19
C VAL A 61 61.33 70.27 -56.64
N THR A 62 61.11 71.07 -57.64
CA THR A 62 62.10 72.03 -58.22
C THR A 62 61.58 73.41 -58.05
N PRO A 63 62.23 74.26 -57.26
CA PRO A 63 61.87 75.70 -57.14
C PRO A 63 62.43 76.48 -58.31
N THR A 64 61.67 77.49 -58.74
CA THR A 64 62.13 78.51 -59.70
C THR A 64 61.87 79.90 -59.07
N PHE A 65 62.92 80.66 -58.85
CA PHE A 65 62.84 81.99 -58.35
C PHE A 65 62.85 82.99 -59.58
N THR A 66 61.92 83.91 -59.59
CA THR A 66 61.79 84.89 -60.63
C THR A 66 61.83 86.28 -60.06
N ASN A 67 62.79 87.10 -60.53
CA ASN A 67 62.87 88.51 -60.20
C ASN A 67 63.11 89.37 -61.43
N LEU A 68 62.38 90.43 -61.68
CA LEU A 68 62.48 91.34 -62.78
C LEU A 68 62.41 90.59 -64.17
N GLY A 69 61.62 89.50 -64.23
CA GLY A 69 61.43 88.67 -65.44
C GLY A 69 62.52 87.65 -65.69
N VAL A 70 63.56 87.60 -64.92
CA VAL A 70 64.62 86.56 -64.99
C VAL A 70 64.33 85.42 -64.03
N SER A 71 64.20 84.22 -64.58
CA SER A 71 63.91 82.96 -63.83
C SER A 71 65.19 82.14 -63.55
N CYS A 72 65.43 81.76 -62.32
CA CYS A 72 66.55 80.94 -61.94
C CYS A 72 66.01 79.70 -61.24
N THR A 73 66.35 78.54 -61.78
CA THR A 73 65.94 77.25 -61.22
C THR A 73 66.93 76.79 -60.11
N GLY A 74 66.42 76.51 -58.95
CA GLY A 74 67.19 76.01 -57.85
C GLY A 74 67.38 74.49 -57.80
N PRO A 75 68.15 73.93 -56.88
CA PRO A 75 68.33 72.53 -56.76
C PRO A 75 67.02 71.86 -56.35
N SER A 76 66.71 70.73 -56.96
CA SER A 76 65.54 69.92 -56.57
C SER A 76 65.74 69.29 -55.20
N LYS A 77 64.61 69.07 -54.50
CA LYS A 77 64.52 68.27 -53.29
C LYS A 77 63.51 67.20 -53.44
N THR A 78 63.74 66.05 -52.79
CA THR A 78 62.84 64.90 -52.83
C THR A 78 62.27 64.61 -51.45
N PHE A 79 61.09 64.09 -51.44
CA PHE A 79 60.45 63.44 -50.32
C PHE A 79 59.60 62.26 -50.81
N THR A 80 59.19 61.35 -49.93
CA THR A 80 58.40 60.19 -50.27
C THR A 80 57.02 60.24 -49.67
N ILE A 81 56.07 59.69 -50.38
CA ILE A 81 54.71 59.41 -49.90
C ILE A 81 54.52 57.92 -50.04
N THR A 82 54.38 57.23 -48.89
CA THR A 82 54.07 55.79 -48.84
C THR A 82 52.58 55.60 -48.52
N VAL A 83 51.88 54.88 -49.39
CA VAL A 83 50.49 54.52 -49.24
C VAL A 83 50.42 53.04 -48.85
N ASN A 84 49.98 52.79 -47.66
CA ASN A 84 49.79 51.43 -47.13
C ASN A 84 48.56 50.80 -47.69
N PRO A 85 48.54 49.48 -47.96
CA PRO A 85 47.39 48.79 -48.47
C PRO A 85 46.27 48.71 -47.44
N THR A 86 45.05 48.44 -47.87
CA THR A 86 43.93 48.12 -47.02
C THR A 86 43.98 46.64 -46.68
N PRO A 87 44.22 46.27 -45.43
CA PRO A 87 44.28 44.85 -45.05
C PRO A 87 42.88 44.25 -45.11
N THR A 88 42.80 42.93 -45.36
CA THR A 88 41.59 42.12 -45.40
C THR A 88 41.67 40.99 -44.37
N VAL A 89 40.52 40.47 -44.02
CA VAL A 89 40.42 39.20 -43.25
C VAL A 89 39.55 38.25 -44.06
N ASN A 90 39.97 37.01 -44.16
CA ASN A 90 39.22 35.94 -44.78
C ASN A 90 38.00 35.59 -43.93
N ALA A 91 36.93 35.10 -44.56
CA ALA A 91 35.75 34.66 -43.89
C ALA A 91 36.05 33.53 -42.88
N VAL A 92 35.47 33.63 -41.69
CA VAL A 92 35.55 32.61 -40.63
C VAL A 92 34.18 31.97 -40.50
N SER A 93 34.16 30.65 -40.40
CA SER A 93 32.92 29.90 -40.19
C SER A 93 32.39 30.07 -38.75
N ASP A 94 31.08 30.15 -38.61
CA ASP A 94 30.39 30.10 -37.35
C ASP A 94 30.66 28.77 -36.62
N GLN A 95 30.65 28.81 -35.30
CA GLN A 95 30.76 27.61 -34.46
C GLN A 95 29.50 27.46 -33.63
N LEU A 96 29.01 26.20 -33.53
CA LEU A 96 27.89 25.80 -32.70
C LEU A 96 28.29 24.54 -31.92
N LEU A 97 28.25 24.60 -30.60
CA LEU A 97 28.76 23.54 -29.71
C LEU A 97 28.03 23.55 -28.38
N CYS A 98 28.28 22.54 -27.55
CA CYS A 98 27.67 22.41 -26.23
C CYS A 98 28.47 23.12 -25.14
N ASN A 99 27.80 23.49 -24.07
CA ASN A 99 28.48 23.91 -22.86
C ASN A 99 29.49 22.85 -22.39
N GLY A 100 30.72 23.28 -22.13
CA GLY A 100 31.82 22.42 -21.71
C GLY A 100 32.69 21.86 -22.86
N ASP A 101 32.24 21.96 -24.11
CA ASP A 101 33.01 21.52 -25.26
C ASP A 101 34.16 22.52 -25.58
N ALA A 102 35.21 21.99 -26.19
CA ALA A 102 36.29 22.82 -26.72
C ALA A 102 35.90 23.41 -28.07
N THR A 103 36.09 24.74 -28.25
CA THR A 103 35.92 25.39 -29.54
C THR A 103 37.02 24.98 -30.52
N THR A 104 36.77 25.06 -31.81
CA THR A 104 37.82 24.99 -32.82
C THR A 104 38.62 26.27 -32.81
N ALA A 105 39.97 26.18 -32.79
CA ALA A 105 40.83 27.35 -32.91
C ALA A 105 40.55 28.11 -34.22
N VAL A 106 40.60 29.44 -34.16
CA VAL A 106 40.42 30.31 -35.34
C VAL A 106 41.73 30.94 -35.72
N THR A 107 42.24 30.58 -36.90
CA THR A 107 43.40 31.20 -37.51
C THR A 107 42.97 32.24 -38.52
N PHE A 108 43.36 33.47 -38.34
CA PHE A 108 43.05 34.56 -39.22
C PHE A 108 44.05 34.64 -40.37
N GLY A 109 43.59 34.94 -41.55
CA GLY A 109 44.37 35.15 -42.77
C GLY A 109 43.78 36.26 -43.62
N GLY A 110 44.60 36.84 -44.49
CA GLY A 110 44.20 37.89 -45.44
C GLY A 110 45.24 38.11 -46.52
N ALA A 111 44.91 38.96 -47.52
CA ALA A 111 45.73 39.19 -48.70
C ALA A 111 47.01 40.00 -48.37
N VAL A 112 47.02 40.81 -47.33
CA VAL A 112 48.14 41.71 -46.97
C VAL A 112 49.02 41.01 -45.93
N ALA A 113 50.24 40.72 -46.28
CA ALA A 113 51.23 40.09 -45.37
C ALA A 113 51.59 41.07 -44.23
N GLY A 114 51.79 40.51 -42.99
CA GLY A 114 52.08 41.30 -41.81
C GLY A 114 50.84 42.01 -41.18
N THR A 115 49.64 41.63 -41.62
CA THR A 115 48.40 42.09 -41.02
C THR A 115 48.25 41.52 -39.60
N THR A 116 47.95 42.39 -38.65
CA THR A 116 47.53 42.03 -37.28
C THR A 116 46.03 42.05 -37.23
N TYR A 117 45.41 41.04 -36.58
CA TYR A 117 43.96 40.92 -36.44
C TYR A 117 43.56 41.31 -35.04
N LEU A 118 42.79 42.36 -34.89
CA LEU A 118 42.22 42.83 -33.61
C LEU A 118 40.79 42.31 -33.54
N TRP A 119 40.42 41.60 -32.48
CA TRP A 119 39.06 41.11 -32.37
C TRP A 119 38.39 41.58 -31.06
N THR A 120 37.08 41.69 -31.12
CA THR A 120 36.23 41.97 -29.96
C THR A 120 35.11 40.90 -29.90
N ASN A 121 34.73 40.55 -28.68
CA ASN A 121 33.65 39.62 -28.38
C ASN A 121 32.59 40.38 -27.59
N ASN A 122 31.32 40.37 -28.06
CA ASN A 122 30.23 41.05 -27.41
C ASN A 122 29.64 40.26 -26.22
N THR A 123 30.02 39.01 -26.04
CA THR A 123 29.48 38.12 -25.02
C THR A 123 30.59 37.29 -24.35
N PRO A 124 31.44 37.90 -23.52
CA PRO A 124 32.58 37.21 -22.91
C PRO A 124 32.20 36.01 -22.02
N SER A 125 30.94 35.96 -21.59
CA SER A 125 30.43 34.84 -20.78
C SER A 125 30.50 33.48 -21.46
N ILE A 126 30.73 33.42 -22.77
CA ILE A 126 30.94 32.14 -23.50
C ILE A 126 32.30 31.50 -23.21
N GLY A 127 33.16 32.13 -22.38
CA GLY A 127 34.50 31.64 -22.06
C GLY A 127 35.64 32.27 -22.87
N LEU A 128 35.36 33.17 -23.85
CA LEU A 128 36.31 33.93 -24.62
C LEU A 128 36.42 35.35 -24.06
N LEU A 129 37.63 35.89 -23.93
CA LEU A 129 37.85 37.29 -23.50
C LEU A 129 37.07 38.30 -24.34
N ALA A 130 36.83 39.48 -23.78
CA ALA A 130 36.11 40.55 -24.47
C ALA A 130 36.84 41.11 -25.70
N SER A 131 38.15 40.97 -25.77
CA SER A 131 38.98 41.36 -26.93
C SER A 131 40.32 40.68 -26.93
N GLY A 132 41.01 40.67 -28.06
CA GLY A 132 42.33 40.13 -28.21
C GLY A 132 42.98 40.54 -29.53
N THR A 133 44.21 40.01 -29.74
CA THR A 133 45.03 40.25 -30.92
C THR A 133 45.58 38.92 -31.43
N GLY A 134 45.60 38.73 -32.77
CA GLY A 134 46.04 37.51 -33.40
C GLY A 134 44.96 36.42 -33.34
N ASP A 135 45.36 35.20 -33.57
CA ASP A 135 44.50 34.02 -33.63
C ASP A 135 43.77 33.78 -32.30
N ILE A 136 42.59 33.16 -32.39
CA ILE A 136 41.85 32.73 -31.22
C ILE A 136 42.17 31.25 -30.98
N ALA A 137 42.88 30.94 -29.88
CA ALA A 137 43.13 29.58 -29.47
C ALA A 137 41.81 28.86 -29.10
N SER A 138 41.79 27.54 -29.19
CA SER A 138 40.68 26.74 -28.63
C SER A 138 40.50 27.03 -27.15
N PHE A 139 39.25 27.23 -26.74
CA PHE A 139 38.85 27.44 -25.35
C PHE A 139 37.65 26.59 -25.00
N THR A 140 37.39 26.36 -23.72
CA THR A 140 36.20 25.67 -23.26
C THR A 140 35.02 26.62 -23.34
N ALA A 141 33.99 26.25 -24.12
CA ALA A 141 32.77 27.01 -24.26
C ALA A 141 31.91 26.92 -22.99
N VAL A 142 31.40 28.07 -22.54
CA VAL A 142 30.64 28.18 -21.30
C VAL A 142 29.24 28.70 -21.57
N ASN A 143 28.24 27.95 -21.10
CA ASN A 143 26.86 28.41 -21.01
C ASN A 143 26.20 27.81 -19.76
N THR A 144 26.18 28.52 -18.66
CA THR A 144 25.56 28.11 -17.40
C THR A 144 24.05 28.40 -17.35
N GLY A 145 23.49 28.99 -18.41
CA GLY A 145 22.08 29.29 -18.55
C GLY A 145 21.25 28.11 -19.05
N THR A 146 20.02 28.41 -19.43
CA THR A 146 19.04 27.43 -19.92
C THR A 146 18.64 27.64 -21.39
N VAL A 147 19.21 28.69 -22.03
CA VAL A 147 18.97 29.05 -23.43
C VAL A 147 20.30 29.08 -24.18
N PRO A 148 20.34 28.85 -25.52
CA PRO A 148 21.56 29.04 -26.30
C PRO A 148 22.07 30.49 -26.17
N VAL A 149 23.38 30.64 -26.01
CA VAL A 149 24.06 31.94 -25.94
C VAL A 149 24.93 32.10 -27.17
N SER A 150 24.69 33.16 -27.96
CA SER A 150 25.46 33.46 -29.16
C SER A 150 26.33 34.68 -28.94
N ALA A 151 27.61 34.53 -29.17
CA ALA A 151 28.59 35.62 -29.17
C ALA A 151 28.93 36.02 -30.60
N THR A 152 28.90 37.31 -30.89
CA THR A 152 29.41 37.84 -32.17
C THR A 152 30.83 38.34 -31.97
N ILE A 153 31.75 37.71 -32.73
CA ILE A 153 33.16 38.11 -32.77
C ILE A 153 33.35 39.02 -33.97
N THR A 154 33.80 40.27 -33.69
CA THR A 154 34.11 41.24 -34.75
C THR A 154 35.62 41.31 -34.90
N VAL A 155 36.14 41.00 -36.08
CA VAL A 155 37.58 40.98 -36.41
C VAL A 155 37.93 42.14 -37.30
N THR A 156 38.83 43.01 -36.86
CA THR A 156 39.33 44.16 -37.61
C THR A 156 40.80 43.89 -38.04
N PRO A 157 41.07 43.69 -39.34
CA PRO A 157 42.42 43.52 -39.79
C PRO A 157 43.13 44.88 -39.78
N ARG A 158 44.41 44.94 -39.30
CA ARG A 158 45.20 46.15 -39.19
C ARG A 158 46.62 45.90 -39.77
N PHE A 159 46.98 46.68 -40.80
CA PHE A 159 48.34 46.70 -41.29
C PHE A 159 49.06 47.90 -40.69
N THR A 160 50.26 47.72 -40.14
CA THR A 160 51.04 48.80 -39.55
C THR A 160 52.41 48.90 -40.26
N ASN A 161 52.69 50.09 -40.76
CA ASN A 161 53.96 50.42 -41.36
C ASN A 161 54.53 51.69 -40.70
N GLY A 162 55.64 51.52 -39.99
CA GLY A 162 56.16 52.54 -39.10
C GLY A 162 55.11 52.89 -38.00
N SER A 163 54.79 54.21 -37.89
CA SER A 163 53.78 54.69 -36.96
C SER A 163 52.36 54.71 -37.50
N VAL A 164 52.18 54.33 -38.79
CA VAL A 164 50.89 54.41 -39.48
C VAL A 164 50.18 53.05 -39.46
N GLY A 165 49.09 52.96 -38.72
CA GLY A 165 48.23 51.80 -38.71
C GLY A 165 46.98 52.00 -39.55
N CYS A 166 46.74 51.12 -40.51
CA CYS A 166 45.60 51.12 -41.46
C CYS A 166 44.68 49.97 -41.15
N ASN A 167 43.43 50.27 -40.78
CA ASN A 167 42.42 49.28 -40.55
C ASN A 167 41.68 48.92 -41.85
N GLY A 168 41.41 47.63 -42.08
CA GLY A 168 40.52 47.16 -43.08
C GLY A 168 39.06 47.08 -42.59
N THR A 169 38.18 46.60 -43.48
CA THR A 169 36.79 46.40 -43.16
C THR A 169 36.67 45.27 -42.13
N PRO A 170 35.99 45.51 -40.97
CA PRO A 170 35.70 44.46 -40.01
C PRO A 170 34.80 43.35 -40.61
N THR A 171 35.05 42.11 -40.21
CA THR A 171 34.23 40.94 -40.52
C THR A 171 33.77 40.31 -39.22
N THR A 172 32.58 39.70 -39.23
CA THR A 172 32.00 39.05 -38.09
C THR A 172 31.78 37.57 -38.33
N PHE A 173 31.88 36.78 -37.27
CA PHE A 173 31.40 35.41 -37.19
C PHE A 173 30.78 35.18 -35.81
N THR A 174 30.03 34.08 -35.65
CA THR A 174 29.36 33.75 -34.38
C THR A 174 29.91 32.48 -33.73
N ILE A 175 29.93 32.48 -32.40
CA ILE A 175 30.12 31.28 -31.60
C ILE A 175 28.89 31.12 -30.74
N THR A 176 28.08 30.10 -31.01
CA THR A 176 26.88 29.79 -30.25
C THR A 176 27.12 28.59 -29.35
N VAL A 177 26.84 28.76 -28.05
CA VAL A 177 27.01 27.73 -27.03
C VAL A 177 25.64 27.29 -26.54
N ASN A 178 25.30 26.05 -26.86
CA ASN A 178 24.07 25.40 -26.36
C ASN A 178 24.18 25.12 -24.85
N PRO A 179 23.11 25.26 -24.08
CA PRO A 179 23.12 24.94 -22.67
C PRO A 179 23.25 23.43 -22.43
N THR A 180 23.69 23.04 -21.24
CA THR A 180 23.59 21.65 -20.78
C THR A 180 22.12 21.27 -20.66
N ALA A 181 21.74 20.11 -21.22
CA ALA A 181 20.37 19.62 -21.13
C ALA A 181 19.97 19.36 -19.66
N GLN A 182 18.72 19.68 -19.34
CA GLN A 182 18.18 19.47 -18.01
C GLN A 182 16.87 18.69 -18.07
N VAL A 183 16.60 17.91 -17.01
CA VAL A 183 15.31 17.29 -16.76
C VAL A 183 14.82 17.71 -15.39
N ASN A 184 13.53 18.05 -15.28
CA ASN A 184 12.91 18.40 -14.01
C ASN A 184 12.90 17.20 -13.07
N THR A 185 12.79 17.45 -11.77
CA THR A 185 12.70 16.38 -10.77
C THR A 185 11.38 15.61 -10.96
N VAL A 186 11.48 14.29 -10.97
CA VAL A 186 10.33 13.37 -11.00
C VAL A 186 10.17 12.77 -9.61
N SER A 187 8.93 12.75 -9.11
CA SER A 187 8.62 12.16 -7.82
C SER A 187 8.61 10.64 -7.90
N ASN A 188 9.06 9.99 -6.83
CA ASN A 188 8.93 8.55 -6.66
C ASN A 188 7.46 8.15 -6.63
N GLN A 189 7.14 6.95 -7.15
CA GLN A 189 5.81 6.37 -7.10
C GLN A 189 5.81 5.07 -6.30
N VAL A 190 4.73 4.86 -5.55
CA VAL A 190 4.44 3.60 -4.88
C VAL A 190 3.04 3.20 -5.31
N VAL A 191 2.88 1.98 -5.81
CA VAL A 191 1.60 1.47 -6.32
C VAL A 191 1.39 0.02 -5.89
N CYS A 192 0.16 -0.46 -5.98
CA CYS A 192 -0.16 -1.86 -5.71
C CYS A 192 0.05 -2.74 -6.96
N ASN A 193 0.37 -4.00 -6.75
CA ASN A 193 0.32 -5.00 -7.80
C ASN A 193 -1.02 -4.97 -8.55
N GLY A 194 -0.98 -4.98 -9.88
CA GLY A 194 -2.16 -4.90 -10.75
C GLY A 194 -2.74 -3.51 -10.94
N SER A 195 -2.29 -2.49 -10.18
CA SER A 195 -2.71 -1.10 -10.38
C SER A 195 -1.90 -0.43 -11.49
N ASN A 196 -2.46 0.63 -12.08
CA ASN A 196 -1.74 1.41 -13.07
C ASN A 196 -0.77 2.39 -12.42
N VAL A 197 0.49 2.38 -12.87
CA VAL A 197 1.43 3.48 -12.66
C VAL A 197 0.97 4.66 -13.51
N THR A 198 0.88 5.84 -12.93
CA THR A 198 0.49 7.05 -13.66
C THR A 198 1.55 7.43 -14.70
N ALA A 199 1.12 8.02 -15.82
CA ALA A 199 2.05 8.50 -16.83
C ALA A 199 3.08 9.47 -16.23
N ILE A 200 4.34 9.33 -16.62
CA ILE A 200 5.43 10.19 -16.19
C ILE A 200 5.84 11.07 -17.35
N ASN A 201 5.52 12.35 -17.25
CA ASN A 201 5.86 13.35 -18.24
C ASN A 201 7.14 14.07 -17.80
N PHE A 202 8.21 13.94 -18.59
CA PHE A 202 9.44 14.64 -18.34
C PHE A 202 9.32 16.09 -18.81
N GLY A 203 9.82 17.01 -18.02
CA GLY A 203 9.88 18.43 -18.33
C GLY A 203 11.30 18.94 -18.22
N THR A 204 11.55 20.13 -18.80
CA THR A 204 12.84 20.83 -18.76
C THR A 204 12.64 22.32 -18.52
N VAL A 205 13.68 22.99 -18.04
CA VAL A 205 13.79 24.44 -18.01
C VAL A 205 14.54 24.99 -19.23
N ASN A 206 15.15 24.14 -20.08
CA ASN A 206 15.81 24.57 -21.30
C ASN A 206 14.78 25.10 -22.31
N THR A 207 15.11 26.21 -22.96
CA THR A 207 14.32 26.83 -24.03
C THR A 207 15.23 27.25 -25.19
N GLY A 208 14.65 27.63 -26.35
CA GLY A 208 15.40 27.99 -27.53
C GLY A 208 15.92 26.83 -28.37
N GLY A 209 15.45 25.61 -28.08
CA GLY A 209 15.73 24.37 -28.80
C GLY A 209 14.75 23.29 -28.37
N THR A 210 15.05 22.03 -28.69
CA THR A 210 14.21 20.87 -28.36
C THR A 210 14.94 19.99 -27.35
N THR A 211 14.27 19.63 -26.23
CA THR A 211 14.80 18.65 -25.28
C THR A 211 14.07 17.32 -25.47
N THR A 212 14.84 16.27 -25.69
CA THR A 212 14.37 14.88 -25.74
C THR A 212 14.89 14.12 -24.52
N TYR A 213 14.26 12.99 -24.22
CA TYR A 213 14.62 12.15 -23.06
C TYR A 213 14.80 10.71 -23.50
N SER A 214 15.80 10.05 -22.94
CA SER A 214 15.94 8.60 -22.94
C SER A 214 15.94 8.13 -21.49
N TRP A 215 15.40 6.94 -21.25
CA TRP A 215 15.39 6.38 -19.90
C TRP A 215 15.73 4.90 -19.90
N THR A 216 16.27 4.45 -18.78
CA THR A 216 16.55 3.03 -18.49
C THR A 216 15.90 2.62 -17.18
N ASN A 217 15.49 1.36 -17.10
CA ASN A 217 14.88 0.73 -15.94
C ASN A 217 15.78 -0.43 -15.50
N ASN A 218 16.24 -0.44 -14.26
CA ASN A 218 17.11 -1.48 -13.72
C ASN A 218 16.35 -2.76 -13.30
N ASN A 219 15.00 -2.72 -13.28
CA ASN A 219 14.20 -3.87 -12.85
C ASN A 219 12.89 -3.96 -13.64
N THR A 220 12.89 -4.78 -14.67
CA THR A 220 11.74 -4.97 -15.58
C THR A 220 10.60 -5.78 -14.99
N THR A 221 10.80 -6.43 -13.83
CA THR A 221 9.76 -7.25 -13.18
C THR A 221 8.58 -6.43 -12.72
N ILE A 222 8.73 -5.09 -12.61
CA ILE A 222 7.62 -4.18 -12.25
C ILE A 222 6.60 -3.96 -13.37
N GLY A 223 6.78 -4.54 -14.56
CA GLY A 223 5.90 -4.38 -15.71
C GLY A 223 6.30 -3.26 -16.69
N LEU A 224 7.41 -2.54 -16.44
CA LEU A 224 7.99 -1.52 -17.34
C LEU A 224 9.17 -2.10 -18.09
N GLY A 225 9.26 -1.84 -19.41
CA GLY A 225 10.40 -2.26 -20.24
C GLY A 225 11.74 -1.77 -19.72
N ALA A 226 12.85 -2.36 -20.22
CA ALA A 226 14.21 -2.05 -19.76
C ALA A 226 14.67 -0.62 -20.13
N SER A 227 14.13 -0.02 -21.19
CA SER A 227 14.48 1.32 -21.66
C SER A 227 13.39 1.88 -22.58
N GLY A 228 13.44 3.19 -22.80
CA GLY A 228 12.56 3.86 -23.75
C GLY A 228 13.00 5.29 -24.04
N ALA A 229 12.24 5.96 -24.91
CA ALA A 229 12.43 7.36 -25.28
C ALA A 229 11.15 8.15 -25.01
N GLY A 230 11.33 9.45 -24.71
CA GLY A 230 10.21 10.33 -24.35
C GLY A 230 9.61 9.98 -23.00
N ASN A 231 8.35 10.36 -22.81
CA ASN A 231 7.59 10.13 -21.58
C ASN A 231 7.33 8.63 -21.34
N ILE A 232 7.13 8.26 -20.07
CA ILE A 232 6.69 6.90 -19.73
C ILE A 232 5.16 6.90 -19.71
N ALA A 233 4.56 6.10 -20.58
CA ALA A 233 3.11 5.93 -20.62
C ALA A 233 2.60 5.17 -19.38
N VAL A 234 1.29 5.24 -19.15
CA VAL A 234 0.62 4.41 -18.14
C VAL A 234 0.89 2.93 -18.43
N PHE A 235 1.24 2.17 -17.41
CA PHE A 235 1.41 0.72 -17.48
C PHE A 235 0.90 0.03 -16.23
N ALA A 236 0.50 -1.24 -16.34
CA ALA A 236 0.08 -2.04 -15.20
C ALA A 236 1.30 -2.49 -14.40
N ALA A 237 1.31 -2.15 -13.11
CA ALA A 237 2.37 -2.56 -12.19
C ALA A 237 2.29 -4.06 -11.87
N VAL A 238 3.40 -4.74 -11.87
CA VAL A 238 3.48 -6.19 -11.60
C VAL A 238 4.39 -6.46 -10.42
N ASN A 239 3.88 -7.22 -9.46
CA ASN A 239 4.65 -7.81 -8.36
C ASN A 239 3.98 -9.13 -7.94
N THR A 240 4.50 -10.24 -8.39
CA THR A 240 4.01 -11.60 -8.07
C THR A 240 4.64 -12.17 -6.80
N GLY A 241 5.52 -11.42 -6.14
CA GLY A 241 6.16 -11.82 -4.89
C GLY A 241 5.37 -11.39 -3.65
N THR A 242 5.95 -11.61 -2.48
CA THR A 242 5.36 -11.28 -1.17
C THR A 242 5.97 -10.04 -0.51
N SER A 243 6.98 -9.41 -1.13
CA SER A 243 7.65 -8.20 -0.65
C SER A 243 7.61 -7.09 -1.71
N PRO A 244 7.70 -5.79 -1.33
CA PRO A 244 7.77 -4.70 -2.29
C PRO A 244 8.94 -4.86 -3.26
N VAL A 245 8.68 -4.61 -4.54
CA VAL A 245 9.70 -4.60 -5.60
C VAL A 245 9.92 -3.17 -6.06
N THR A 246 11.15 -2.69 -6.04
CA THR A 246 11.50 -1.33 -6.45
C THR A 246 12.36 -1.38 -7.70
N ALA A 247 12.01 -0.54 -8.67
CA ALA A 247 12.80 -0.22 -9.85
C ALA A 247 13.33 1.21 -9.75
N THR A 248 14.60 1.40 -10.12
CA THR A 248 15.20 2.73 -10.32
C THR A 248 15.19 3.05 -11.79
N ILE A 249 14.53 4.15 -12.12
CA ILE A 249 14.49 4.70 -13.48
C ILE A 249 15.53 5.81 -13.57
N THR A 250 16.43 5.69 -14.55
CA THR A 250 17.45 6.71 -14.86
C THR A 250 17.02 7.41 -16.15
N VAL A 251 16.77 8.71 -16.09
CA VAL A 251 16.40 9.52 -17.26
C VAL A 251 17.55 10.46 -17.64
N THR A 252 17.89 10.48 -18.94
CA THR A 252 18.95 11.29 -19.51
C THR A 252 18.34 12.28 -20.52
N PRO A 253 18.47 13.61 -20.30
CA PRO A 253 18.00 14.63 -21.23
C PRO A 253 19.04 14.90 -22.32
N THR A 254 18.59 15.23 -23.53
CA THR A 254 19.41 15.73 -24.63
C THR A 254 18.75 16.98 -25.21
N PHE A 255 19.45 18.12 -25.14
CA PHE A 255 19.02 19.38 -25.73
C PHE A 255 19.61 19.51 -27.13
N THR A 256 18.79 19.85 -28.12
CA THR A 256 19.24 20.02 -29.50
C THR A 256 18.83 21.40 -30.01
N ASN A 257 19.82 22.16 -30.51
CA ASN A 257 19.61 23.41 -31.22
C ASN A 257 20.58 23.45 -32.41
N GLY A 258 20.11 23.89 -33.58
CA GLY A 258 20.91 23.95 -34.81
C GLY A 258 21.48 22.59 -35.23
N GLY A 259 20.85 21.46 -34.85
CA GLY A 259 21.30 20.11 -35.18
C GLY A 259 22.39 19.56 -34.26
N VAL A 260 22.87 20.31 -33.27
CA VAL A 260 23.89 19.86 -32.31
C VAL A 260 23.23 19.35 -31.02
N PRO A 261 23.33 18.05 -30.71
CA PRO A 261 22.76 17.45 -29.52
C PRO A 261 23.71 17.60 -28.32
N CYS A 262 23.24 18.17 -27.24
CA CYS A 262 23.96 18.38 -25.98
C CYS A 262 23.32 17.54 -24.88
N THR A 263 24.00 16.48 -24.45
CA THR A 263 23.52 15.58 -23.39
C THR A 263 23.79 16.21 -22.02
N GLY A 264 22.82 16.10 -21.13
CA GLY A 264 22.92 16.59 -19.77
C GLY A 264 23.08 15.46 -18.73
N PRO A 265 23.23 15.81 -17.44
CA PRO A 265 23.33 14.85 -16.36
C PRO A 265 22.02 14.07 -16.21
N ALA A 266 22.15 12.76 -16.04
CA ALA A 266 21.00 11.90 -15.76
C ALA A 266 20.44 12.18 -14.36
N LYS A 267 19.11 12.01 -14.21
CA LYS A 267 18.41 11.98 -12.92
C LYS A 267 17.73 10.64 -12.70
N THR A 268 17.56 10.28 -11.45
CA THR A 268 16.91 9.03 -11.06
C THR A 268 15.66 9.29 -10.22
N PHE A 269 14.69 8.38 -10.32
CA PHE A 269 13.54 8.27 -9.44
C PHE A 269 13.17 6.79 -9.31
N THR A 270 12.32 6.45 -8.35
CA THR A 270 11.94 5.06 -8.12
C THR A 270 10.45 4.82 -8.34
N ILE A 271 10.14 3.61 -8.78
CA ILE A 271 8.79 3.07 -8.82
C ILE A 271 8.81 1.82 -7.96
N THR A 272 8.05 1.83 -6.86
CA THR A 272 7.91 0.68 -5.97
C THR A 272 6.54 0.06 -6.17
N VAL A 273 6.50 -1.24 -6.42
CA VAL A 273 5.27 -2.02 -6.55
C VAL A 273 5.09 -2.89 -5.31
N ASN A 274 4.06 -2.58 -4.54
CA ASN A 274 3.68 -3.35 -3.36
C ASN A 274 3.05 -4.68 -3.78
N PRO A 275 3.27 -5.78 -3.04
CA PRO A 275 2.64 -7.05 -3.32
C PRO A 275 1.13 -7.00 -3.07
N THR A 276 0.40 -7.99 -3.59
CA THR A 276 -0.97 -8.26 -3.18
C THR A 276 -0.98 -8.68 -1.71
N ALA A 277 -1.88 -8.12 -0.91
CA ALA A 277 -2.01 -8.53 0.48
C ALA A 277 -2.52 -9.96 0.59
N GLU A 278 -2.00 -10.71 1.55
CA GLU A 278 -2.37 -12.09 1.80
C GLU A 278 -2.74 -12.31 3.26
N VAL A 279 -3.63 -13.28 3.49
CA VAL A 279 -3.92 -13.82 4.81
C VAL A 279 -3.80 -15.35 4.75
N ASN A 280 -3.07 -15.91 5.71
CA ASN A 280 -2.91 -17.36 5.83
C ASN A 280 -4.26 -18.02 6.12
N ALA A 281 -4.43 -19.28 5.67
CA ALA A 281 -5.63 -20.04 5.93
C ALA A 281 -5.91 -20.17 7.43
N VAL A 282 -7.16 -20.00 7.81
CA VAL A 282 -7.67 -20.12 9.18
C VAL A 282 -8.52 -21.39 9.28
N SER A 283 -8.32 -22.18 10.32
CA SER A 283 -9.10 -23.40 10.57
C SER A 283 -10.51 -23.05 11.08
N ASN A 284 -11.49 -23.82 10.62
CA ASN A 284 -12.86 -23.74 11.15
C ASN A 284 -12.91 -24.17 12.61
N GLN A 285 -13.87 -23.64 13.36
CA GLN A 285 -14.14 -24.05 14.74
C GLN A 285 -15.55 -24.62 14.87
N VAL A 286 -15.69 -25.68 15.67
CA VAL A 286 -16.98 -26.21 16.12
C VAL A 286 -16.94 -26.19 17.63
N ILE A 287 -17.96 -25.63 18.27
CA ILE A 287 -17.95 -25.37 19.71
C ILE A 287 -19.36 -25.50 20.31
N CYS A 288 -19.44 -25.73 21.60
CA CYS A 288 -20.71 -25.79 22.31
C CYS A 288 -21.21 -24.40 22.74
N ASN A 289 -22.51 -24.22 22.74
CA ASN A 289 -23.14 -23.06 23.36
C ASN A 289 -22.64 -22.86 24.79
N GLY A 290 -22.31 -21.61 25.14
CA GLY A 290 -21.83 -21.22 26.47
C GLY A 290 -20.34 -21.49 26.74
N THR A 291 -19.59 -22.04 25.78
CA THR A 291 -18.14 -22.25 25.91
C THR A 291 -17.36 -21.22 25.11
N ASN A 292 -16.08 -21.01 25.45
CA ASN A 292 -15.24 -20.02 24.77
C ASN A 292 -14.63 -20.60 23.50
N THR A 293 -14.61 -19.82 22.41
CA THR A 293 -13.85 -20.11 21.20
C THR A 293 -12.35 -20.04 21.49
N THR A 294 -11.53 -20.65 20.65
CA THR A 294 -10.10 -20.34 20.61
C THR A 294 -9.87 -19.01 19.91
N ALA A 295 -8.94 -18.21 20.42
CA ALA A 295 -8.53 -16.97 19.76
C ALA A 295 -7.98 -17.25 18.35
N ILE A 296 -8.25 -16.37 17.40
CA ILE A 296 -7.81 -16.49 16.00
C ILE A 296 -6.79 -15.39 15.74
N ALA A 297 -5.55 -15.78 15.50
CA ALA A 297 -4.50 -14.90 15.05
C ALA A 297 -4.36 -15.01 13.53
N PHE A 298 -4.49 -13.89 12.84
CA PHE A 298 -4.25 -13.83 11.41
C PHE A 298 -2.76 -13.68 11.12
N GLY A 299 -2.26 -14.42 10.13
CA GLY A 299 -0.90 -14.36 9.65
C GLY A 299 -0.85 -14.05 8.15
N THR A 300 0.32 -13.68 7.67
CA THR A 300 0.58 -13.37 6.26
C THR A 300 1.95 -13.89 5.82
N GLY A 301 2.12 -14.14 4.52
CA GLY A 301 3.42 -14.32 3.88
C GLY A 301 4.06 -13.00 3.44
N ASN A 302 3.33 -11.87 3.46
CA ASN A 302 3.88 -10.58 3.05
C ASN A 302 4.97 -10.07 4.01
N THR A 303 6.02 -9.50 3.44
CA THR A 303 7.16 -8.90 4.16
C THR A 303 7.51 -7.53 3.61
N GLY A 304 8.34 -6.75 4.32
CA GLY A 304 8.78 -5.43 3.86
C GLY A 304 7.74 -4.32 3.99
N GLY A 305 6.66 -4.56 4.73
CA GLY A 305 5.59 -3.60 5.04
C GLY A 305 4.76 -4.10 6.20
N THR A 306 3.57 -3.54 6.39
CA THR A 306 2.63 -3.91 7.46
C THR A 306 1.36 -4.47 6.83
N THR A 307 0.96 -5.69 7.24
CA THR A 307 -0.34 -6.25 6.87
C THR A 307 -1.32 -6.09 8.03
N THR A 308 -2.47 -5.50 7.75
CA THR A 308 -3.61 -5.37 8.67
C THR A 308 -4.78 -6.19 8.14
N TYR A 309 -5.71 -6.53 9.04
CA TYR A 309 -6.86 -7.36 8.71
C TYR A 309 -8.14 -6.65 9.15
N SER A 310 -9.15 -6.69 8.32
CA SER A 310 -10.54 -6.41 8.68
C SER A 310 -11.36 -7.65 8.43
N TRP A 311 -12.40 -7.86 9.24
CA TRP A 311 -13.27 -9.02 9.07
C TRP A 311 -14.74 -8.65 9.25
N VAL A 312 -15.58 -9.46 8.62
CA VAL A 312 -17.03 -9.36 8.70
C VAL A 312 -17.59 -10.72 9.08
N ASN A 313 -18.53 -10.73 10.02
CA ASN A 313 -19.26 -11.89 10.49
C ASN A 313 -20.72 -11.79 10.01
N ASN A 314 -21.16 -12.78 9.24
CA ASN A 314 -22.52 -12.82 8.70
C ASN A 314 -23.60 -13.21 9.74
N THR A 315 -23.18 -13.70 10.93
CA THR A 315 -24.09 -14.22 11.96
C THR A 315 -23.66 -13.75 13.36
N PRO A 316 -23.87 -12.46 13.70
CA PRO A 316 -23.43 -11.90 14.98
C PRO A 316 -24.04 -12.56 16.22
N SER A 317 -25.17 -13.26 16.05
CA SER A 317 -25.86 -13.97 17.13
C SER A 317 -25.04 -15.06 17.79
N ILE A 318 -23.92 -15.50 17.18
CA ILE A 318 -23.00 -16.46 17.81
C ILE A 318 -22.17 -15.88 18.96
N GLY A 319 -22.30 -14.58 19.28
CA GLY A 319 -21.53 -13.91 20.34
C GLY A 319 -20.32 -13.13 19.85
N LEU A 320 -20.04 -13.14 18.53
CA LEU A 320 -19.00 -12.33 17.88
C LEU A 320 -19.64 -11.14 17.18
N GLY A 321 -19.11 -9.92 17.33
CA GLY A 321 -19.61 -8.73 16.65
C GLY A 321 -19.72 -8.91 15.12
N ALA A 322 -20.51 -8.05 14.46
CA ALA A 322 -20.73 -8.12 13.02
C ALA A 322 -19.47 -7.83 12.18
N SER A 323 -18.51 -7.10 12.73
CA SER A 323 -17.23 -6.79 12.07
C SER A 323 -16.17 -6.40 13.11
N GLY A 324 -14.91 -6.39 12.68
CA GLY A 324 -13.80 -5.93 13.50
C GLY A 324 -12.50 -5.81 12.71
N THR A 325 -11.43 -5.46 13.41
CA THR A 325 -10.09 -5.33 12.86
C THR A 325 -9.08 -6.11 13.71
N GLY A 326 -7.98 -6.55 13.06
CA GLY A 326 -6.97 -7.36 13.73
C GLY A 326 -7.48 -8.75 14.10
N ASN A 327 -6.79 -9.40 15.02
CA ASN A 327 -7.09 -10.74 15.51
C ASN A 327 -8.45 -10.82 16.22
N ILE A 328 -9.05 -12.00 16.21
CA ILE A 328 -10.29 -12.24 16.94
C ILE A 328 -9.92 -12.87 18.29
N ALA A 329 -10.21 -12.17 19.38
CA ALA A 329 -10.04 -12.71 20.72
C ALA A 329 -11.03 -13.86 20.98
N ALA A 330 -10.69 -14.76 21.91
CA ALA A 330 -11.63 -15.75 22.39
C ALA A 330 -12.89 -15.07 22.94
N PHE A 331 -14.07 -15.59 22.58
CA PHE A 331 -15.36 -15.10 23.02
C PHE A 331 -16.25 -16.26 23.42
N THR A 332 -17.24 -16.01 24.26
CA THR A 332 -18.24 -17.02 24.63
C THR A 332 -19.22 -17.23 23.47
N ALA A 333 -19.25 -18.45 22.95
CA ALA A 333 -20.13 -18.81 21.84
C ALA A 333 -21.59 -18.93 22.30
N ILE A 334 -22.52 -18.36 21.55
CA ILE A 334 -23.95 -18.31 21.90
C ILE A 334 -24.75 -19.01 20.81
N ASN A 335 -25.59 -19.98 21.24
CA ASN A 335 -26.65 -20.57 20.44
C ASN A 335 -27.85 -20.92 21.32
N THR A 336 -28.82 -20.06 21.37
CA THR A 336 -30.07 -20.25 22.13
C THR A 336 -31.12 -21.07 21.38
N GLY A 337 -30.81 -21.49 20.15
CA GLY A 337 -31.69 -22.30 19.30
C GLY A 337 -31.58 -23.80 19.59
N THR A 338 -32.23 -24.59 18.76
CA THR A 338 -32.28 -26.05 18.86
C THR A 338 -31.44 -26.77 17.80
N SER A 339 -30.87 -26.04 16.85
CA SER A 339 -30.01 -26.56 15.77
C SER A 339 -28.67 -25.82 15.74
N PRO A 340 -27.60 -26.42 15.17
CA PRO A 340 -26.31 -25.73 15.02
C PRO A 340 -26.44 -24.42 14.25
N VAL A 341 -25.77 -23.38 14.72
CA VAL A 341 -25.67 -22.09 14.03
C VAL A 341 -24.25 -21.92 13.52
N THR A 342 -24.11 -21.73 12.22
CA THR A 342 -22.79 -21.52 11.57
C THR A 342 -22.66 -20.08 11.11
N ALA A 343 -21.64 -19.41 11.60
CA ALA A 343 -21.21 -18.09 11.14
C ALA A 343 -20.06 -18.25 10.14
N THR A 344 -20.10 -17.51 9.05
CA THR A 344 -19.00 -17.33 8.12
C THR A 344 -18.30 -16.02 8.41
N ILE A 345 -17.01 -16.10 8.72
CA ILE A 345 -16.15 -14.94 8.94
C ILE A 345 -15.32 -14.73 7.68
N THR A 346 -15.51 -13.57 7.04
CA THR A 346 -14.76 -13.17 5.84
C THR A 346 -13.72 -12.15 6.24
N VAL A 347 -12.44 -12.46 5.97
CA VAL A 347 -11.28 -11.64 6.33
C VAL A 347 -10.71 -10.98 5.09
N THR A 348 -10.44 -9.69 5.16
CA THR A 348 -9.81 -8.90 4.10
C THR A 348 -8.45 -8.39 4.58
N PRO A 349 -7.35 -8.84 3.98
CA PRO A 349 -6.01 -8.31 4.29
C PRO A 349 -5.74 -7.01 3.55
N THR A 350 -4.99 -6.10 4.15
CA THR A 350 -4.47 -4.87 3.54
C THR A 350 -2.99 -4.73 3.86
N PHE A 351 -2.14 -4.77 2.83
CA PHE A 351 -0.70 -4.54 2.95
C PHE A 351 -0.40 -3.07 2.72
N THR A 352 0.41 -2.45 3.60
CA THR A 352 0.80 -1.04 3.49
C THR A 352 2.31 -0.92 3.48
N ASN A 353 2.85 -0.25 2.47
CA ASN A 353 4.23 0.18 2.37
C ASN A 353 4.30 1.52 1.62
N GLY A 354 5.19 2.43 2.05
CA GLY A 354 5.29 3.78 1.48
C GLY A 354 4.01 4.61 1.62
N GLY A 355 3.16 4.32 2.61
CA GLY A 355 1.87 4.99 2.82
C GLY A 355 0.76 4.55 1.87
N VAL A 356 1.00 3.58 0.98
CA VAL A 356 0.01 3.08 0.00
C VAL A 356 -0.58 1.75 0.48
N PRO A 357 -1.90 1.71 0.81
CA PRO A 357 -2.58 0.49 1.21
C PRO A 357 -3.01 -0.31 -0.04
N CYS A 358 -2.66 -1.59 -0.05
CA CYS A 358 -2.97 -2.55 -1.09
C CYS A 358 -3.85 -3.66 -0.52
N THR A 359 -5.13 -3.68 -0.89
CA THR A 359 -6.08 -4.68 -0.44
C THR A 359 -5.93 -5.95 -1.26
N GLY A 360 -5.92 -7.09 -0.59
CA GLY A 360 -5.85 -8.41 -1.23
C GLY A 360 -7.19 -9.14 -1.30
N PRO A 361 -7.20 -10.37 -1.82
CA PRO A 361 -8.37 -11.22 -1.88
C PRO A 361 -8.84 -11.60 -0.48
N THR A 362 -10.14 -11.77 -0.33
CA THR A 362 -10.75 -12.19 0.93
C THR A 362 -10.59 -13.70 1.14
N THR A 363 -10.44 -14.11 2.39
CA THR A 363 -10.46 -15.52 2.82
C THR A 363 -11.57 -15.70 3.84
N SER A 364 -12.24 -16.86 3.85
CA SER A 364 -13.32 -17.13 4.78
C SER A 364 -13.07 -18.42 5.55
N PHE A 365 -13.53 -18.45 6.79
CA PHE A 365 -13.61 -19.64 7.65
C PHE A 365 -14.94 -19.63 8.40
N THR A 366 -15.28 -20.75 9.06
CA THR A 366 -16.54 -20.87 9.77
C THR A 366 -16.36 -21.13 11.26
N ILE A 367 -17.30 -20.62 12.05
CA ILE A 367 -17.49 -20.96 13.46
C ILE A 367 -18.89 -21.53 13.61
N THR A 368 -18.98 -22.82 13.95
CA THR A 368 -20.26 -23.51 14.20
C THR A 368 -20.47 -23.65 15.69
N VAL A 369 -21.59 -23.12 16.18
CA VAL A 369 -21.99 -23.23 17.58
C VAL A 369 -23.11 -24.25 17.70
N ASN A 370 -22.82 -25.38 18.36
CA ASN A 370 -23.79 -26.42 18.63
C ASN A 370 -24.74 -26.00 19.76
N PRO A 371 -26.03 -26.37 19.70
CA PRO A 371 -26.98 -26.09 20.78
C PRO A 371 -26.66 -26.92 22.02
N SER A 372 -27.17 -26.51 23.19
CA SER A 372 -27.26 -27.34 24.39
C SER A 372 -28.54 -28.15 24.32
N ALA A 373 -28.45 -29.47 24.22
CA ALA A 373 -29.65 -30.31 24.25
C ALA A 373 -30.30 -30.27 25.64
N GLN A 374 -31.59 -29.99 25.68
CA GLN A 374 -32.37 -30.00 26.91
C GLN A 374 -33.25 -31.26 26.95
N VAL A 375 -33.32 -31.92 28.11
CA VAL A 375 -34.26 -33.03 28.32
C VAL A 375 -35.66 -32.46 28.48
N ASN A 376 -36.63 -32.94 27.72
CA ASN A 376 -38.03 -32.59 27.90
C ASN A 376 -38.55 -33.04 29.27
N ALA A 377 -39.66 -32.51 29.74
CA ALA A 377 -40.21 -32.83 31.05
C ALA A 377 -40.52 -34.34 31.18
N VAL A 378 -40.11 -34.93 32.26
CA VAL A 378 -40.38 -36.30 32.66
C VAL A 378 -41.26 -36.27 33.93
N SER A 379 -42.35 -37.04 33.96
CA SER A 379 -43.26 -37.11 35.10
C SER A 379 -42.66 -37.99 36.19
N ASN A 380 -42.90 -37.62 37.44
CA ASN A 380 -42.58 -38.47 38.60
C ASN A 380 -43.48 -39.72 38.61
N GLN A 381 -42.96 -40.77 39.22
CA GLN A 381 -43.74 -42.01 39.36
C GLN A 381 -43.85 -42.37 40.87
N VAL A 382 -44.98 -42.92 41.23
CA VAL A 382 -45.22 -43.53 42.52
C VAL A 382 -45.74 -44.94 42.28
N VAL A 383 -45.08 -45.96 42.83
CA VAL A 383 -45.41 -47.38 42.67
C VAL A 383 -45.37 -48.07 44.01
N CYS A 384 -46.05 -49.18 44.14
CA CYS A 384 -45.92 -50.05 45.32
C CYS A 384 -44.76 -51.02 45.17
N ASN A 385 -44.18 -51.46 46.31
CA ASN A 385 -43.23 -52.57 46.33
C ASN A 385 -43.76 -53.77 45.57
N GLY A 386 -42.91 -54.34 44.66
CA GLY A 386 -43.29 -55.45 43.80
C GLY A 386 -44.08 -55.05 42.56
N GLY A 387 -44.53 -53.76 42.44
CA GLY A 387 -45.20 -53.25 41.25
C GLY A 387 -44.19 -52.87 40.15
N ASN A 388 -44.63 -52.80 38.88
CA ASN A 388 -43.78 -52.39 37.79
C ASN A 388 -43.90 -50.88 37.54
N THR A 389 -42.77 -50.22 37.38
CA THR A 389 -42.70 -48.83 36.92
C THR A 389 -43.08 -48.74 35.44
N THR A 390 -43.58 -47.61 34.97
CA THR A 390 -43.73 -47.31 33.54
C THR A 390 -42.35 -46.97 32.95
N ALA A 391 -42.13 -47.36 31.70
CA ALA A 391 -40.90 -47.00 30.98
C ALA A 391 -40.81 -45.45 30.84
N VAL A 392 -39.60 -44.91 30.96
CA VAL A 392 -39.32 -43.49 30.75
C VAL A 392 -38.59 -43.32 29.40
N THR A 393 -39.26 -42.68 28.44
CA THR A 393 -38.66 -42.30 27.17
C THR A 393 -38.19 -40.85 27.24
N PHE A 394 -36.89 -40.63 27.03
CA PHE A 394 -36.34 -39.30 26.99
C PHE A 394 -36.47 -38.69 25.60
N SER A 395 -36.67 -37.39 25.54
CA SER A 395 -36.73 -36.64 24.29
C SER A 395 -36.12 -35.23 24.47
N SER A 396 -35.70 -34.64 23.36
CA SER A 396 -35.14 -33.28 23.29
C SER A 396 -35.68 -32.58 22.04
N THR A 397 -35.69 -31.26 22.05
CA THR A 397 -36.01 -30.43 20.87
C THR A 397 -34.78 -30.17 19.98
N ALA A 398 -33.59 -30.58 20.41
CA ALA A 398 -32.37 -30.37 19.63
C ALA A 398 -32.39 -31.19 18.33
N THR A 399 -32.00 -30.52 17.22
CA THR A 399 -32.00 -31.07 15.86
C THR A 399 -30.65 -30.86 15.17
N GLY A 400 -30.44 -31.53 14.02
CA GLY A 400 -29.20 -31.36 13.21
C GLY A 400 -27.98 -32.10 13.75
N GLY A 401 -28.16 -32.97 14.74
CA GLY A 401 -27.15 -33.85 15.32
C GLY A 401 -27.79 -35.03 16.03
N THR A 402 -27.02 -35.78 16.80
CA THR A 402 -27.51 -36.87 17.63
C THR A 402 -27.59 -36.47 19.09
N VAL A 403 -28.62 -36.94 19.82
CA VAL A 403 -28.77 -36.72 21.24
C VAL A 403 -28.70 -38.06 21.97
N VAL A 404 -27.83 -38.14 22.95
CA VAL A 404 -27.70 -39.28 23.88
C VAL A 404 -28.09 -38.82 25.27
N TYR A 405 -28.81 -39.64 26.01
CA TYR A 405 -29.22 -39.35 27.39
C TYR A 405 -28.40 -40.23 28.35
N ASN A 406 -27.72 -39.56 29.28
CA ASN A 406 -26.99 -40.22 30.37
C ASN A 406 -27.73 -39.93 31.66
N TRP A 407 -28.04 -40.96 32.47
CA TRP A 407 -28.75 -40.77 33.73
C TRP A 407 -28.04 -41.44 34.88
N THR A 408 -28.27 -40.92 36.08
CA THR A 408 -27.82 -41.46 37.35
C THR A 408 -29.01 -41.57 38.29
N ASN A 409 -28.99 -42.58 39.14
CA ASN A 409 -29.97 -42.86 40.18
C ASN A 409 -29.26 -42.79 41.53
N ASN A 410 -29.71 -41.96 42.44
CA ASN A 410 -29.11 -41.78 43.76
C ASN A 410 -29.49 -42.93 44.75
N THR A 411 -30.51 -43.77 44.39
CA THR A 411 -31.05 -44.80 45.29
C THR A 411 -31.27 -46.11 44.50
N PRO A 412 -30.20 -46.87 44.15
CA PRO A 412 -30.31 -48.08 43.34
C PRO A 412 -31.14 -49.20 44.00
N SER A 413 -31.31 -49.13 45.32
CA SER A 413 -32.11 -50.08 46.09
C SER A 413 -33.58 -50.21 45.66
N ILE A 414 -34.08 -49.20 44.90
CA ILE A 414 -35.45 -49.29 44.35
C ILE A 414 -35.61 -50.27 43.19
N GLY A 415 -34.52 -50.97 42.77
CA GLY A 415 -34.53 -51.93 41.68
C GLY A 415 -34.07 -51.39 40.34
N LEU A 416 -33.65 -50.08 40.25
CA LEU A 416 -33.05 -49.43 39.07
C LEU A 416 -31.53 -49.31 39.27
N LEU A 417 -30.74 -49.57 38.23
CA LEU A 417 -29.27 -49.41 38.28
C LEU A 417 -28.87 -47.99 38.74
N ALA A 418 -27.64 -47.83 39.26
CA ALA A 418 -27.12 -46.54 39.71
C ALA A 418 -26.89 -45.56 38.55
N SER A 419 -26.72 -46.02 37.32
CA SER A 419 -26.59 -45.19 36.11
C SER A 419 -26.91 -46.00 34.83
N GLY A 420 -27.14 -45.27 33.73
CA GLY A 420 -27.36 -45.89 32.41
C GLY A 420 -27.39 -44.84 31.32
N THR A 421 -27.60 -45.31 30.10
CA THR A 421 -27.71 -44.54 28.89
C THR A 421 -28.99 -44.86 28.13
N GLY A 422 -29.55 -43.90 27.42
CA GLY A 422 -30.84 -44.03 26.71
C GLY A 422 -32.01 -44.08 27.67
N ASP A 423 -33.13 -44.58 27.18
CA ASP A 423 -34.41 -44.70 27.91
C ASP A 423 -34.30 -45.66 29.11
N ILE A 424 -35.16 -45.47 30.11
CA ILE A 424 -35.27 -46.36 31.25
C ILE A 424 -36.44 -47.32 30.97
N ALA A 425 -36.15 -48.57 30.81
CA ALA A 425 -37.19 -49.63 30.68
C ALA A 425 -37.97 -49.75 32.00
N GLY A 426 -39.24 -50.16 31.89
CA GLY A 426 -39.99 -50.50 33.10
C GLY A 426 -39.31 -51.63 33.90
N PHE A 427 -39.27 -51.48 35.23
CA PHE A 427 -38.64 -52.43 36.13
C PHE A 427 -39.53 -52.73 37.34
N THR A 428 -39.34 -53.86 37.99
CA THR A 428 -40.04 -54.17 39.23
C THR A 428 -39.46 -53.35 40.39
N ALA A 429 -40.29 -52.54 41.00
CA ALA A 429 -39.87 -51.65 42.07
C ALA A 429 -39.68 -52.40 43.39
N VAL A 430 -38.62 -52.11 44.13
CA VAL A 430 -38.27 -52.77 45.37
C VAL A 430 -38.25 -51.77 46.53
N ASN A 431 -39.01 -52.10 47.60
CA ASN A 431 -38.89 -51.43 48.89
C ASN A 431 -39.17 -52.44 49.99
N THR A 432 -38.15 -52.97 50.59
CA THR A 432 -38.21 -53.92 51.70
C THR A 432 -38.37 -53.26 53.07
N GLY A 433 -38.41 -51.94 53.13
CA GLY A 433 -38.60 -51.17 54.36
C GLY A 433 -40.07 -50.99 54.71
N THR A 434 -40.31 -50.10 55.70
CA THR A 434 -41.62 -49.74 56.20
C THR A 434 -42.08 -48.35 55.87
N SER A 435 -41.20 -47.54 55.25
CA SER A 435 -41.47 -46.17 54.80
C SER A 435 -41.24 -46.04 53.28
N PRO A 436 -41.91 -45.07 52.60
CA PRO A 436 -41.64 -44.80 51.19
C PRO A 436 -40.19 -44.47 50.91
N VAL A 437 -39.62 -45.03 49.87
CA VAL A 437 -38.26 -44.76 49.40
C VAL A 437 -38.36 -43.97 48.09
N THR A 438 -37.81 -42.76 48.06
CA THR A 438 -37.78 -41.93 46.88
C THR A 438 -36.38 -41.90 46.26
N ALA A 439 -36.28 -42.32 45.03
CA ALA A 439 -35.06 -42.17 44.23
C ALA A 439 -35.18 -40.92 43.37
N THR A 440 -34.10 -40.11 43.31
CA THR A 440 -33.95 -38.99 42.38
C THR A 440 -33.13 -39.48 41.20
N ILE A 441 -33.72 -39.41 40.03
CA ILE A 441 -33.04 -39.73 38.76
C ILE A 441 -32.60 -38.40 38.14
N THR A 442 -31.29 -38.24 37.91
CA THR A 442 -30.72 -37.06 37.22
C THR A 442 -30.35 -37.51 35.80
N VAL A 443 -30.94 -36.86 34.78
CA VAL A 443 -30.69 -37.12 33.35
C VAL A 443 -30.07 -35.91 32.69
N THR A 444 -28.99 -36.13 31.92
CA THR A 444 -28.29 -35.14 31.11
C THR A 444 -28.34 -35.55 29.67
N ALA A 445 -28.90 -34.69 28.81
CA ALA A 445 -28.82 -34.84 27.36
C ALA A 445 -27.45 -34.38 26.86
N GLN A 446 -26.80 -35.17 26.01
CA GLN A 446 -25.57 -34.81 25.35
C GLN A 446 -25.82 -34.72 23.84
N TYR A 447 -25.65 -33.51 23.28
CA TYR A 447 -25.79 -33.28 21.84
C TYR A 447 -24.42 -33.49 21.17
N ALA A 448 -24.39 -34.27 20.07
CA ALA A 448 -23.18 -34.50 19.29
C ALA A 448 -23.41 -34.06 17.83
N ASN A 449 -22.47 -33.27 17.30
CA ASN A 449 -22.35 -32.92 15.90
C ASN A 449 -20.87 -33.01 15.51
N GLY A 450 -20.57 -33.94 14.60
CA GLY A 450 -19.19 -34.34 14.32
C GLY A 450 -18.53 -34.95 15.56
N SER A 451 -17.31 -34.53 15.88
CA SER A 451 -16.52 -35.01 17.03
C SER A 451 -16.78 -34.21 18.32
N ILE A 452 -17.62 -33.20 18.29
CA ILE A 452 -17.88 -32.35 19.47
C ILE A 452 -19.18 -32.73 20.13
N ALA A 453 -19.09 -33.05 21.43
CA ALA A 453 -20.20 -33.41 22.27
C ALA A 453 -20.49 -32.30 23.29
N CYS A 454 -21.72 -31.81 23.32
CA CYS A 454 -22.19 -30.70 24.15
C CYS A 454 -23.20 -31.20 25.19
N ASN A 455 -22.86 -31.09 26.46
CA ASN A 455 -23.77 -31.45 27.54
C ASN A 455 -24.84 -30.37 27.75
N GLY A 456 -26.07 -30.78 27.88
CA GLY A 456 -27.18 -29.95 28.31
C GLY A 456 -27.22 -29.77 29.81
N THR A 457 -28.20 -29.00 30.30
CA THR A 457 -28.44 -28.84 31.72
C THR A 457 -29.08 -30.10 32.28
N PRO A 458 -28.57 -30.70 33.37
CA PRO A 458 -29.19 -31.85 34.03
C PRO A 458 -30.63 -31.56 34.46
N ARG A 459 -31.51 -32.56 34.28
CA ARG A 459 -32.90 -32.51 34.75
C ARG A 459 -33.17 -33.67 35.68
N THR A 460 -33.99 -33.47 36.71
CA THR A 460 -34.35 -34.48 37.67
C THR A 460 -35.81 -34.81 37.66
N PHE A 461 -36.15 -36.08 37.95
CA PHE A 461 -37.49 -36.56 38.31
C PHE A 461 -37.33 -37.61 39.37
N THR A 462 -38.47 -38.00 40.03
CA THR A 462 -38.43 -38.96 41.14
C THR A 462 -39.25 -40.19 40.85
N ILE A 463 -38.78 -41.33 41.42
CA ILE A 463 -39.55 -42.56 41.50
C ILE A 463 -39.67 -42.91 42.98
N THR A 464 -40.89 -42.84 43.48
CA THR A 464 -41.19 -43.18 44.88
C THR A 464 -41.79 -44.61 44.92
N VAL A 465 -41.15 -45.47 45.75
CA VAL A 465 -41.64 -46.85 45.95
C VAL A 465 -42.24 -46.93 47.37
N ASN A 466 -43.53 -47.10 47.41
CA ASN A 466 -44.26 -47.32 48.66
C ASN A 466 -43.98 -48.70 49.23
N PRO A 467 -43.86 -48.85 50.54
CA PRO A 467 -43.68 -50.15 51.18
C PRO A 467 -44.89 -51.05 50.97
N THR A 468 -44.70 -52.36 51.14
CA THR A 468 -45.84 -53.28 51.30
C THR A 468 -46.66 -52.89 52.51
N ALA A 469 -47.97 -52.76 52.33
CA ALA A 469 -48.86 -52.45 53.47
C ALA A 469 -48.83 -53.58 54.49
N GLN A 470 -48.72 -53.23 55.75
CA GLN A 470 -48.63 -54.16 56.87
C GLN A 470 -49.74 -53.96 57.86
N VAL A 471 -50.14 -55.04 58.50
CA VAL A 471 -51.01 -55.02 59.68
C VAL A 471 -50.34 -55.84 60.81
N ASN A 472 -50.23 -55.30 61.99
CA ASN A 472 -49.66 -56.02 63.14
C ASN A 472 -50.59 -57.16 63.51
N THR A 473 -50.01 -58.20 64.12
CA THR A 473 -50.76 -59.35 64.62
C THR A 473 -51.74 -58.91 65.70
N VAL A 474 -52.95 -59.43 65.68
CA VAL A 474 -54.00 -59.23 66.68
C VAL A 474 -54.29 -60.57 67.37
N SER A 475 -54.68 -60.52 68.62
CA SER A 475 -54.97 -61.71 69.44
C SER A 475 -56.37 -62.26 69.11
N ASN A 476 -56.48 -63.57 69.05
CA ASN A 476 -57.75 -64.23 68.95
C ASN A 476 -58.58 -64.01 70.21
N GLN A 477 -59.86 -63.95 70.11
CA GLN A 477 -60.79 -63.80 71.23
C GLN A 477 -61.68 -65.02 71.29
N VAL A 478 -61.95 -65.41 72.56
CA VAL A 478 -62.91 -66.47 72.88
C VAL A 478 -63.91 -65.87 73.91
N VAL A 479 -65.15 -65.85 73.50
CA VAL A 479 -66.20 -65.22 74.28
C VAL A 479 -67.43 -66.13 74.36
N CYS A 480 -68.23 -65.97 75.42
CA CYS A 480 -69.49 -66.72 75.57
C CYS A 480 -70.59 -66.04 74.72
N ASN A 481 -71.61 -66.84 74.31
CA ASN A 481 -72.77 -66.30 73.64
C ASN A 481 -73.43 -65.16 74.54
N GLY A 482 -73.76 -64.06 73.94
CA GLY A 482 -74.28 -62.87 74.54
C GLY A 482 -73.26 -61.93 75.22
N ALA A 483 -71.96 -62.34 75.34
CA ALA A 483 -70.93 -61.48 75.89
C ALA A 483 -70.37 -60.56 74.79
N ASN A 484 -69.84 -59.42 75.22
CA ASN A 484 -69.16 -58.51 74.26
C ASN A 484 -67.73 -58.92 74.01
N THR A 485 -67.32 -58.85 72.77
CA THR A 485 -65.91 -58.90 72.36
C THR A 485 -65.17 -57.65 72.82
N THR A 486 -63.87 -57.71 72.96
CA THR A 486 -63.07 -56.49 73.04
C THR A 486 -62.87 -55.90 71.65
N ALA A 487 -62.84 -54.58 71.58
CA ALA A 487 -62.53 -53.90 70.27
C ALA A 487 -61.16 -54.32 69.77
N VAL A 488 -61.08 -54.51 68.43
CA VAL A 488 -59.82 -54.81 67.75
C VAL A 488 -59.31 -53.54 67.06
N THR A 489 -58.21 -53.03 67.58
CA THR A 489 -57.52 -51.90 66.94
C THR A 489 -56.40 -52.46 66.05
N PHE A 490 -56.48 -52.17 64.75
CA PHE A 490 -55.41 -52.51 63.81
C PHE A 490 -54.31 -51.48 63.86
N ALA A 491 -53.05 -51.91 63.86
CA ALA A 491 -51.86 -51.11 63.84
C ALA A 491 -50.94 -51.58 62.76
N THR A 492 -50.02 -50.72 62.36
CA THR A 492 -49.04 -51.01 61.29
C THR A 492 -47.65 -50.60 61.74
N GLY A 493 -46.64 -51.24 61.20
CA GLY A 493 -45.25 -50.80 61.22
C GLY A 493 -44.90 -49.80 60.07
N ASN A 494 -45.81 -49.57 59.12
CA ASN A 494 -45.59 -48.61 58.05
C ASN A 494 -45.60 -47.18 58.59
N THR A 495 -44.69 -46.35 58.06
CA THR A 495 -44.51 -44.94 58.38
C THR A 495 -44.44 -44.10 57.12
N GLY A 496 -44.61 -42.76 57.20
CA GLY A 496 -44.46 -41.84 56.07
C GLY A 496 -45.65 -41.86 55.09
N GLY A 497 -46.81 -42.39 55.51
CA GLY A 497 -48.08 -42.40 54.78
C GLY A 497 -49.18 -42.85 55.69
N THR A 498 -50.34 -43.20 55.15
CA THR A 498 -51.53 -43.63 55.88
C THR A 498 -51.84 -45.09 55.51
N THR A 499 -51.98 -45.97 56.55
CA THR A 499 -52.47 -47.31 56.36
C THR A 499 -53.92 -47.39 56.75
N THR A 500 -54.76 -47.80 55.84
CA THR A 500 -56.19 -48.11 56.09
C THR A 500 -56.37 -49.61 56.07
N TYR A 501 -57.44 -50.08 56.73
CA TYR A 501 -57.75 -51.52 56.84
C TYR A 501 -59.13 -51.79 56.30
N SER A 502 -59.27 -52.85 55.54
CA SER A 502 -60.55 -53.50 55.24
C SER A 502 -60.52 -54.89 55.76
N TRP A 503 -61.64 -55.39 56.19
CA TRP A 503 -61.74 -56.78 56.69
C TRP A 503 -62.98 -57.47 56.18
N ILE A 504 -62.87 -58.75 56.07
CA ILE A 504 -64.00 -59.66 55.77
C ILE A 504 -64.09 -60.70 56.86
N ASN A 505 -65.34 -61.04 57.24
CA ASN A 505 -65.68 -62.02 58.21
C ASN A 505 -66.37 -63.19 57.52
N ASN A 506 -65.82 -64.38 57.61
CA ASN A 506 -66.35 -65.58 56.92
C ASN A 506 -67.58 -66.13 57.59
N THR A 507 -67.93 -65.68 58.88
CA THR A 507 -69.04 -66.20 59.61
C THR A 507 -69.85 -65.04 60.27
N PRO A 508 -70.62 -64.28 59.57
CA PRO A 508 -71.33 -63.12 60.10
C PRO A 508 -72.37 -63.46 61.16
N SER A 509 -72.73 -64.68 61.29
CA SER A 509 -73.66 -65.14 62.29
C SER A 509 -73.18 -64.98 63.76
N ILE A 510 -71.86 -64.71 63.95
CA ILE A 510 -71.31 -64.44 65.24
C ILE A 510 -71.65 -63.06 65.80
N GLY A 511 -72.48 -62.21 65.10
CA GLY A 511 -72.81 -60.89 65.53
C GLY A 511 -71.94 -59.77 64.91
N LEU A 512 -70.93 -60.08 64.14
CA LEU A 512 -70.13 -59.12 63.38
C LEU A 512 -70.46 -59.17 61.92
N GLY A 513 -70.65 -58.00 61.27
CA GLY A 513 -71.00 -57.89 59.82
C GLY A 513 -70.01 -58.69 58.96
N ALA A 514 -70.42 -59.00 57.73
CA ALA A 514 -69.62 -59.79 56.77
C ALA A 514 -68.36 -59.07 56.31
N SER A 515 -68.31 -57.76 56.36
CA SER A 515 -67.15 -56.93 56.03
C SER A 515 -67.23 -55.54 56.66
N GLY A 516 -66.08 -54.87 56.75
CA GLY A 516 -66.01 -53.50 57.22
C GLY A 516 -64.65 -52.83 56.91
N THR A 517 -64.52 -51.59 57.35
CA THR A 517 -63.29 -50.80 57.20
C THR A 517 -62.87 -50.23 58.55
N GLY A 518 -61.55 -50.00 58.72
CA GLY A 518 -60.96 -49.55 59.98
C GLY A 518 -61.03 -50.59 61.07
N ASN A 519 -60.95 -50.18 62.37
CA ASN A 519 -60.99 -51.05 63.55
C ASN A 519 -62.33 -51.73 63.70
N ILE A 520 -62.32 -52.86 64.41
CA ILE A 520 -63.55 -53.57 64.69
C ILE A 520 -63.97 -53.15 66.10
N ALA A 521 -65.14 -52.48 66.19
CA ALA A 521 -65.71 -52.14 67.52
C ALA A 521 -66.12 -53.39 68.28
N ALA A 522 -66.18 -53.26 69.60
CA ALA A 522 -66.74 -54.32 70.44
C ALA A 522 -68.18 -54.64 70.00
N PHE A 523 -68.51 -55.86 69.81
CA PHE A 523 -69.84 -56.34 69.42
C PHE A 523 -70.28 -57.47 70.31
N THR A 524 -71.60 -57.68 70.44
CA THR A 524 -72.16 -58.80 71.20
C THR A 524 -72.02 -60.09 70.40
N ALA A 525 -71.31 -61.08 70.95
CA ALA A 525 -71.10 -62.34 70.28
C ALA A 525 -72.45 -63.17 70.29
N ILE A 526 -72.75 -63.74 69.16
CA ILE A 526 -73.97 -64.55 68.94
C ILE A 526 -73.58 -65.98 68.55
N ASN A 527 -74.08 -66.97 69.33
CA ASN A 527 -74.00 -68.39 68.95
C ASN A 527 -75.29 -69.07 69.42
N THR A 528 -76.22 -69.27 68.50
CA THR A 528 -77.50 -69.92 68.72
C THR A 528 -77.44 -71.43 68.65
N GLY A 529 -76.26 -72.02 68.37
CA GLY A 529 -76.01 -73.46 68.31
C GLY A 529 -75.56 -74.04 69.59
N THR A 530 -75.29 -75.37 69.60
CA THR A 530 -74.85 -76.18 70.73
C THR A 530 -73.36 -76.43 70.75
N SER A 531 -72.64 -75.98 69.67
CA SER A 531 -71.20 -76.15 69.51
C SER A 531 -70.51 -74.84 69.33
N PRO A 532 -69.23 -74.67 69.70
CA PRO A 532 -68.48 -73.42 69.45
C PRO A 532 -68.48 -73.03 67.98
N VAL A 533 -68.70 -71.74 67.72
CA VAL A 533 -68.60 -71.18 66.33
C VAL A 533 -67.36 -70.34 66.25
N THR A 534 -66.55 -70.59 65.24
CA THR A 534 -65.33 -69.80 64.98
C THR A 534 -65.52 -68.98 63.73
N ALA A 535 -65.25 -67.68 63.79
CA ALA A 535 -65.16 -66.79 62.67
C ALA A 535 -63.70 -66.44 62.37
N THR A 536 -63.34 -66.54 61.18
CA THR A 536 -62.02 -66.01 60.70
C THR A 536 -62.23 -64.62 60.07
N ILE A 537 -61.58 -63.63 60.68
CA ILE A 537 -61.54 -62.26 60.11
C ILE A 537 -60.23 -62.11 59.35
N THR A 538 -60.33 -61.90 58.05
CA THR A 538 -59.16 -61.61 57.16
C THR A 538 -59.07 -60.09 56.99
N VAL A 539 -57.96 -59.51 57.41
CA VAL A 539 -57.68 -58.06 57.33
C VAL A 539 -56.73 -57.78 56.16
N THR A 540 -57.09 -56.83 55.33
CA THR A 540 -56.26 -56.39 54.20
C THR A 540 -55.83 -54.95 54.46
N PRO A 541 -54.58 -54.68 54.74
CA PRO A 541 -54.05 -53.30 54.85
C PRO A 541 -53.85 -52.71 53.48
N THR A 542 -54.07 -51.37 53.33
CA THR A 542 -53.76 -50.57 52.13
C THR A 542 -52.97 -49.36 52.58
N PHE A 543 -51.73 -49.22 52.02
CA PHE A 543 -50.84 -48.10 52.31
C PHE A 543 -50.99 -47.05 51.21
N THR A 544 -51.11 -45.79 51.57
CA THR A 544 -51.21 -44.63 50.67
C THR A 544 -50.23 -43.55 51.14
N ASN A 545 -49.47 -43.02 50.17
CA ASN A 545 -48.55 -41.90 50.33
C ASN A 545 -48.74 -40.91 49.20
#